data_dca1c974646d7f442e937961f243e040
#
_entry.id   dca1c974646d7f442e937961f243e040
#
_cell.length_a   1.000
_cell.length_b   1.000
_cell.length_c   1.000
_cell.angle_alpha   90.00
_cell.angle_beta   90.00
_cell.angle_gamma   90.00
#
_symmetry.space_group_name_H-M   'P 1'
#
loop_
_entity.id
_entity.type
_entity.pdbx_description
1 polymer ?
#
loop_
_entity_poly.entity_id
_entity_poly.type
_entity_poly.pdbx_seq_one_letter_code
_entity_poly.pdbx_strand_id
1 'polypeptide(L)'
;TIKIKAADTLSFKDGKPFLMGEETYADAVFPPLPSVLYGFLRNLYITNQNINLHQDVKTFANLHPVKESLNLEILKNQLLIGDQLLFPLPEDVKFRKLSTPIRHECHYTELKKSIFTRNEHKMPEYLLDPADGKPESNANLYLTYSGMVKYVSGASASELLHEIIYLPNYITNEYKVGMGREKDTKTAEEGKLYTVKMIRPETDKGPLSFFIEYKGIPLIENEVGRLGSDGKIGYL
;
A
#
# COMPACT_ATOMS: atom_id res chain seq x y z
N THR A 1 -7.75 14.45 9.69
CA THR A 1 -6.57 13.81 9.05
C THR A 1 -5.66 13.24 10.10
N ILE A 2 -5.04 12.11 9.81
CA ILE A 2 -4.07 11.45 10.69
C ILE A 2 -2.85 10.96 9.89
N LYS A 3 -1.76 10.74 10.61
CA LYS A 3 -0.53 10.17 10.08
C LYS A 3 -0.24 8.86 10.82
N ILE A 4 -0.28 7.73 10.13
CA ILE A 4 0.03 6.42 10.70
C ILE A 4 1.48 6.07 10.41
N LYS A 5 2.24 5.73 11.44
CA LYS A 5 3.62 5.27 11.35
C LYS A 5 3.72 3.80 11.69
N ALA A 6 4.64 3.10 11.04
CA ALA A 6 5.01 1.75 11.41
C ALA A 6 5.96 1.76 12.61
N ALA A 7 5.73 0.86 13.56
CA ALA A 7 6.65 0.69 14.68
C ALA A 7 7.90 -0.15 14.31
N ASP A 8 7.75 -1.05 13.34
CA ASP A 8 8.80 -1.96 12.84
C ASP A 8 8.46 -2.41 11.42
N THR A 9 8.86 -3.61 11.03
CA THR A 9 8.50 -4.21 9.74
C THR A 9 6.99 -4.38 9.60
N LEU A 10 6.50 -4.20 8.39
CA LEU A 10 5.11 -4.36 8.01
C LEU A 10 4.91 -5.63 7.18
N SER A 11 3.73 -6.21 7.25
CA SER A 11 3.32 -7.32 6.38
C SER A 11 1.86 -7.14 5.98
N PHE A 12 1.63 -7.03 4.68
CA PHE A 12 0.30 -6.92 4.10
C PHE A 12 0.11 -8.04 3.09
N LYS A 13 -0.64 -9.08 3.46
CA LYS A 13 -0.83 -10.25 2.60
C LYS A 13 -1.56 -9.89 1.31
N ASP A 14 -1.20 -10.53 0.23
CA ASP A 14 -1.74 -10.32 -1.11
C ASP A 14 -3.11 -10.99 -1.37
N GLY A 15 -3.67 -11.65 -0.37
CA GLY A 15 -4.96 -12.35 -0.46
C GLY A 15 -4.89 -13.74 -1.09
N LYS A 16 -3.72 -14.20 -1.52
CA LYS A 16 -3.55 -15.59 -1.95
C LYS A 16 -3.70 -16.55 -0.78
N PRO A 17 -4.26 -17.76 -1.01
CA PRO A 17 -4.30 -18.79 0.00
C PRO A 17 -2.87 -19.08 0.50
N PHE A 18 -2.72 -19.13 1.80
CA PHE A 18 -1.46 -19.50 2.44
C PHE A 18 -1.72 -20.71 3.33
N LEU A 19 -1.34 -21.88 2.84
CA LEU A 19 -1.51 -23.15 3.54
C LEU A 19 -0.14 -23.68 3.96
N MET A 20 -0.01 -24.02 5.24
CA MET A 20 1.21 -24.65 5.73
C MET A 20 1.44 -26.00 5.03
N GLY A 21 2.62 -26.15 4.41
CA GLY A 21 3.03 -27.38 3.74
C GLY A 21 2.81 -27.40 2.22
N GLU A 22 1.90 -26.60 1.68
CA GLU A 22 1.65 -26.52 0.23
C GLU A 22 2.22 -25.25 -0.39
N GLU A 23 1.92 -24.08 0.20
CA GLU A 23 2.49 -22.81 -0.21
C GLU A 23 3.36 -22.25 0.92
N THR A 24 4.66 -22.41 0.77
CA THR A 24 5.64 -22.04 1.80
C THR A 24 6.05 -20.57 1.80
N TYR A 25 5.54 -19.78 0.87
CA TYR A 25 5.92 -18.37 0.69
C TYR A 25 4.70 -17.46 0.70
N ALA A 26 4.67 -16.51 1.64
CA ALA A 26 3.69 -15.43 1.69
C ALA A 26 4.32 -14.13 1.20
N ASP A 27 3.85 -13.65 0.05
CA ASP A 27 4.26 -12.34 -0.48
C ASP A 27 3.54 -11.19 0.25
N ALA A 28 4.10 -10.01 0.16
CA ALA A 28 3.52 -8.79 0.73
C ALA A 28 3.23 -7.79 -0.39
N VAL A 29 2.03 -7.23 -0.35
CA VAL A 29 1.62 -6.11 -1.19
C VAL A 29 1.97 -4.80 -0.50
N PHE A 30 2.62 -3.90 -1.22
CA PHE A 30 2.92 -2.57 -0.70
C PHE A 30 2.79 -1.53 -1.81
N PRO A 31 2.18 -0.38 -1.55
CA PRO A 31 1.49 0.05 -0.31
C PRO A 31 0.27 -0.81 0.07
N PRO A 32 -0.17 -0.75 1.33
CA PRO A 32 -1.35 -1.47 1.77
C PRO A 32 -2.61 -0.99 1.03
N LEU A 33 -3.54 -1.90 0.82
CA LEU A 33 -4.85 -1.56 0.30
C LEU A 33 -5.61 -0.64 1.29
N PRO A 34 -6.48 0.25 0.81
CA PRO A 34 -7.30 1.11 1.67
C PRO A 34 -8.10 0.34 2.72
N SER A 35 -8.52 -0.89 2.42
CA SER A 35 -9.24 -1.78 3.34
C SER A 35 -8.42 -2.17 4.58
N VAL A 36 -7.10 -2.26 4.46
CA VAL A 36 -6.21 -2.55 5.60
C VAL A 36 -6.17 -1.35 6.55
N LEU A 37 -6.06 -0.15 5.99
CA LEU A 37 -6.06 1.10 6.76
C LEU A 37 -7.43 1.36 7.40
N TYR A 38 -8.51 1.05 6.69
CA TYR A 38 -9.86 1.06 7.23
C TYR A 38 -10.00 0.11 8.43
N GLY A 39 -9.52 -1.13 8.28
CA GLY A 39 -9.53 -2.12 9.36
C GLY A 39 -8.72 -1.68 10.59
N PHE A 40 -7.57 -1.05 10.36
CA PHE A 40 -6.73 -0.49 11.43
C PHE A 40 -7.49 0.60 12.22
N LEU A 41 -8.04 1.61 11.55
CA LEU A 41 -8.76 2.70 12.19
C LEU A 41 -10.01 2.22 12.92
N ARG A 42 -10.77 1.34 12.27
CA ARG A 42 -11.96 0.76 12.87
C ARG A 42 -11.64 -0.04 14.13
N ASN A 43 -10.56 -0.82 14.09
CA ASN A 43 -10.10 -1.59 15.25
C ASN A 43 -9.70 -0.66 16.40
N LEU A 44 -8.90 0.37 16.13
CA LEU A 44 -8.51 1.37 17.13
C LEU A 44 -9.74 2.02 17.77
N TYR A 45 -10.69 2.47 16.95
CA TYR A 45 -11.90 3.10 17.45
C TYR A 45 -12.68 2.19 18.40
N ILE A 46 -12.90 0.93 18.00
CA ILE A 46 -13.64 -0.06 18.81
C ILE A 46 -12.89 -0.38 20.10
N THR A 47 -11.58 -0.56 20.03
CA THR A 47 -10.76 -0.96 21.18
C THR A 47 -10.73 0.13 22.25
N ASN A 48 -10.70 1.38 21.84
CA ASN A 48 -10.67 2.54 22.76
C ASN A 48 -11.98 2.80 23.48
N GLN A 49 -13.05 2.14 23.07
CA GLN A 49 -14.36 2.28 23.75
C GLN A 49 -14.49 1.37 24.98
N ASN A 50 -13.41 0.76 25.47
CA ASN A 50 -13.41 -0.15 26.65
C ASN A 50 -14.44 -1.28 26.53
N ILE A 51 -14.65 -1.78 25.32
CA ILE A 51 -15.61 -2.86 25.06
C ILE A 51 -15.01 -4.18 25.54
N ASN A 52 -15.82 -4.98 26.26
CA ASN A 52 -15.44 -6.33 26.63
C ASN A 52 -15.46 -7.23 25.37
N LEU A 53 -14.28 -7.55 24.84
CA LEU A 53 -14.11 -8.36 23.62
C LEU A 53 -14.45 -9.87 23.83
N HIS A 54 -14.74 -10.30 25.06
CA HIS A 54 -15.14 -11.69 25.36
C HIS A 54 -16.64 -11.93 25.25
N GLN A 55 -17.41 -10.95 24.78
CA GLN A 55 -18.84 -11.11 24.53
C GLN A 55 -19.09 -11.99 23.29
N ASP A 56 -20.26 -12.65 23.29
CA ASP A 56 -20.75 -13.35 22.10
C ASP A 56 -20.73 -12.45 20.86
N VAL A 57 -20.35 -13.00 19.71
CA VAL A 57 -20.21 -12.30 18.43
C VAL A 57 -21.46 -11.52 18.05
N LYS A 58 -22.67 -12.08 18.30
CA LYS A 58 -23.94 -11.39 18.01
C LYS A 58 -24.15 -10.18 18.91
N THR A 59 -23.84 -10.31 20.19
CA THR A 59 -23.92 -9.23 21.17
C THR A 59 -22.90 -8.14 20.83
N PHE A 60 -21.65 -8.53 20.53
CA PHE A 60 -20.59 -7.63 20.11
C PHE A 60 -20.98 -6.81 18.87
N ALA A 61 -21.48 -7.47 17.83
CA ALA A 61 -21.89 -6.81 16.58
C ALA A 61 -23.02 -5.78 16.77
N ASN A 62 -23.80 -5.89 17.86
CA ASN A 62 -24.91 -4.99 18.17
C ASN A 62 -24.51 -3.81 19.08
N LEU A 63 -23.29 -3.78 19.60
CA LEU A 63 -22.83 -2.68 20.44
C LEU A 63 -22.81 -1.37 19.65
N HIS A 64 -23.18 -0.28 20.31
CA HIS A 64 -23.23 1.05 19.68
C HIS A 64 -21.92 1.44 19.01
N PRO A 65 -20.74 1.36 19.65
CA PRO A 65 -19.48 1.73 19.02
C PRO A 65 -19.11 0.85 17.81
N VAL A 66 -19.51 -0.43 17.81
CA VAL A 66 -19.28 -1.32 16.65
C VAL A 66 -20.14 -0.88 15.47
N LYS A 67 -21.40 -0.54 15.70
CA LYS A 67 -22.29 0.00 14.65
C LYS A 67 -21.82 1.37 14.17
N GLU A 68 -21.44 2.25 15.09
CA GLU A 68 -20.92 3.57 14.75
C GLU A 68 -19.65 3.49 13.90
N SER A 69 -18.77 2.50 14.16
CA SER A 69 -17.57 2.27 13.37
C SER A 69 -17.83 1.95 11.90
N LEU A 70 -19.05 1.54 11.53
CA LEU A 70 -19.46 1.32 10.14
C LEU A 70 -19.63 2.62 9.36
N ASN A 71 -19.74 3.76 10.04
CA ASN A 71 -19.81 5.08 9.40
C ASN A 71 -18.42 5.58 8.95
N LEU A 72 -17.35 4.89 9.34
CA LEU A 72 -16.01 5.25 8.92
C LEU A 72 -15.90 5.20 7.39
N GLU A 73 -15.47 6.30 6.82
CA GLU A 73 -15.17 6.43 5.40
C GLU A 73 -13.77 7.02 5.21
N ILE A 74 -12.92 6.35 4.46
CA ILE A 74 -11.62 6.88 4.08
C ILE A 74 -11.82 7.73 2.81
N LEU A 75 -11.55 9.02 2.92
CA LEU A 75 -11.65 9.98 1.83
C LEU A 75 -10.36 10.02 1.00
N LYS A 76 -9.20 9.86 1.68
CA LYS A 76 -7.89 9.89 1.05
C LYS A 76 -6.91 9.02 1.82
N ASN A 77 -6.06 8.32 1.08
CA ASN A 77 -4.90 7.64 1.62
C ASN A 77 -3.69 7.88 0.71
N GLN A 78 -2.57 8.27 1.28
CA GLN A 78 -1.35 8.55 0.56
C GLN A 78 -0.13 8.11 1.36
N LEU A 79 0.97 7.82 0.68
CA LEU A 79 2.26 7.64 1.32
C LEU A 79 2.89 8.99 1.64
N LEU A 80 3.64 9.01 2.74
CA LEU A 80 4.51 10.10 3.14
C LEU A 80 5.94 9.57 3.31
N ILE A 81 6.92 10.32 2.83
CA ILE A 81 8.32 10.17 3.21
C ILE A 81 8.72 11.45 3.93
N GLY A 82 8.99 11.31 5.24
CA GLY A 82 9.08 12.49 6.10
C GLY A 82 7.73 13.22 6.14
N ASP A 83 7.69 14.45 5.65
CA ASP A 83 6.47 15.25 5.51
C ASP A 83 6.04 15.45 4.05
N GLN A 84 6.68 14.74 3.13
CA GLN A 84 6.41 14.84 1.70
C GLN A 84 5.37 13.83 1.26
N LEU A 85 4.21 14.32 0.80
CA LEU A 85 3.16 13.51 0.19
C LEU A 85 3.63 12.94 -1.14
N LEU A 86 3.33 11.67 -1.37
CA LEU A 86 3.62 10.97 -2.61
C LEU A 86 2.34 10.65 -3.37
N PHE A 87 2.39 10.87 -4.67
CA PHE A 87 1.30 10.57 -5.61
C PHE A 87 1.79 9.50 -6.58
N PRO A 88 1.01 8.46 -6.87
CA PRO A 88 1.37 7.52 -7.93
C PRO A 88 1.72 8.26 -9.22
N LEU A 89 2.75 7.81 -9.92
CA LEU A 89 3.11 8.41 -11.21
C LEU A 89 1.93 8.24 -12.18
N PRO A 90 1.44 9.32 -12.80
CA PRO A 90 0.36 9.23 -13.78
C PRO A 90 0.70 8.28 -14.93
N GLU A 91 -0.30 7.55 -15.44
CA GLU A 91 -0.09 6.50 -16.44
C GLU A 91 0.32 7.03 -17.82
N ASP A 92 0.06 8.28 -18.11
CA ASP A 92 0.52 8.97 -19.31
C ASP A 92 1.98 9.44 -19.23
N VAL A 93 2.58 9.40 -18.04
CA VAL A 93 4.00 9.67 -17.83
C VAL A 93 4.74 8.34 -17.77
N LYS A 94 5.68 8.11 -18.68
CA LYS A 94 6.52 6.91 -18.70
C LYS A 94 7.94 7.24 -18.28
N PHE A 95 8.45 6.42 -17.38
CA PHE A 95 9.81 6.50 -16.86
C PHE A 95 10.62 5.36 -17.45
N ARG A 96 11.80 5.66 -17.98
CA ARG A 96 12.71 4.68 -18.57
C ARG A 96 14.09 4.82 -17.98
N LYS A 97 14.66 3.70 -17.60
CA LYS A 97 16.07 3.60 -17.22
C LYS A 97 16.88 3.13 -18.43
N LEU A 98 17.76 3.97 -18.91
CA LEU A 98 18.70 3.60 -19.96
C LEU A 98 19.93 2.93 -19.36
N SER A 99 20.40 1.87 -20.00
CA SER A 99 21.51 1.06 -19.49
C SER A 99 22.91 1.63 -19.77
N THR A 100 23.06 2.48 -20.79
CA THR A 100 24.40 2.97 -21.19
C THR A 100 24.35 4.35 -21.85
N PRO A 101 24.91 5.42 -21.27
CA PRO A 101 25.25 5.56 -19.85
C PRO A 101 23.99 5.49 -19.00
N ILE A 102 24.12 5.15 -17.73
CA ILE A 102 22.96 5.07 -16.82
C ILE A 102 22.28 6.46 -16.79
N ARG A 103 21.20 6.57 -17.50
CA ARG A 103 20.34 7.75 -17.56
C ARG A 103 18.91 7.35 -17.28
N HIS A 104 18.16 8.30 -16.74
CA HIS A 104 16.72 8.15 -16.61
C HIS A 104 16.08 9.15 -17.55
N GLU A 105 15.09 8.71 -18.27
CA GLU A 105 14.30 9.55 -19.17
C GLU A 105 12.84 9.46 -18.75
N CYS A 106 12.15 10.56 -18.96
CA CYS A 106 10.72 10.67 -18.73
C CYS A 106 10.08 11.26 -19.98
N HIS A 107 8.98 10.69 -20.42
CA HIS A 107 8.23 11.19 -21.57
C HIS A 107 6.74 11.00 -21.36
N TYR A 108 5.94 11.82 -22.02
CA TYR A 108 4.49 11.62 -22.07
C TYR A 108 4.13 10.62 -23.16
N THR A 109 3.13 9.80 -22.88
CA THR A 109 2.51 8.97 -23.91
C THR A 109 1.48 9.80 -24.67
N GLU A 110 1.37 9.58 -25.97
CA GLU A 110 0.38 10.23 -26.81
C GLU A 110 -0.92 9.44 -26.84
N LEU A 111 -2.06 10.13 -26.92
CA LEU A 111 -3.34 9.53 -27.20
C LEU A 111 -3.46 9.27 -28.72
N LYS A 112 -3.44 8.01 -29.10
CA LYS A 112 -3.70 7.62 -30.49
C LYS A 112 -5.07 6.99 -30.63
N LYS A 113 -5.74 7.30 -31.73
CA LYS A 113 -7.03 6.70 -32.06
C LYS A 113 -6.87 5.20 -32.23
N SER A 114 -7.71 4.42 -31.56
CA SER A 114 -7.69 2.97 -31.65
C SER A 114 -8.02 2.52 -33.08
N ILE A 115 -7.17 1.67 -33.63
CA ILE A 115 -7.42 1.02 -34.93
C ILE A 115 -8.32 -0.22 -34.82
N PHE A 116 -8.63 -0.64 -33.60
CA PHE A 116 -9.50 -1.79 -33.34
C PHE A 116 -10.97 -1.37 -33.37
N THR A 117 -11.62 -1.52 -34.52
CA THR A 117 -13.01 -1.16 -34.76
C THR A 117 -13.97 -2.36 -34.67
N ARG A 118 -13.74 -3.36 -33.85
CA ARG A 118 -14.70 -4.46 -33.71
C ARG A 118 -15.87 -4.04 -32.83
N ASN A 119 -17.04 -4.04 -33.49
CA ASN A 119 -18.31 -3.52 -32.97
C ASN A 119 -18.94 -4.28 -31.79
N GLU A 120 -18.38 -5.34 -31.30
CA GLU A 120 -19.01 -6.20 -30.29
C GLU A 120 -18.57 -5.90 -28.84
N HIS A 121 -17.46 -5.23 -28.66
CA HIS A 121 -17.01 -4.76 -27.34
C HIS A 121 -16.70 -3.26 -27.40
N LYS A 122 -17.21 -2.51 -26.45
CA LYS A 122 -16.92 -1.07 -26.29
C LYS A 122 -15.41 -0.87 -25.98
N MET A 123 -14.58 -1.01 -26.99
CA MET A 123 -13.18 -0.65 -26.91
C MET A 123 -13.05 0.88 -26.80
N PRO A 124 -12.11 1.41 -26.00
CA PRO A 124 -11.88 2.85 -25.93
C PRO A 124 -11.49 3.37 -27.32
N GLU A 125 -12.05 4.50 -27.71
CA GLU A 125 -11.79 5.14 -29.00
C GLU A 125 -10.32 5.60 -29.11
N TYR A 126 -9.69 5.89 -27.98
CA TYR A 126 -8.31 6.32 -27.87
C TYR A 126 -7.53 5.42 -26.92
N LEU A 127 -6.29 5.14 -27.26
CA LEU A 127 -5.35 4.37 -26.45
C LEU A 127 -4.10 5.20 -26.22
N LEU A 128 -3.49 5.02 -25.04
CA LEU A 128 -2.16 5.56 -24.79
C LEU A 128 -1.13 4.75 -25.58
N ASP A 129 -0.41 5.41 -26.47
CA ASP A 129 0.64 4.78 -27.26
C ASP A 129 2.01 5.05 -26.61
N PRO A 130 2.74 4.02 -26.20
CA PRO A 130 4.11 4.17 -25.83
C PRO A 130 4.95 4.41 -27.08
N ALA A 131 5.49 5.59 -27.23
CA ALA A 131 6.23 6.03 -28.42
C ALA A 131 7.39 5.08 -28.84
N ASP A 132 7.97 4.31 -27.92
CA ASP A 132 9.15 3.47 -28.13
C ASP A 132 9.04 2.10 -27.45
N GLY A 133 8.22 1.22 -28.01
CA GLY A 133 8.15 -0.18 -27.57
C GLY A 133 7.33 -0.40 -26.28
N LYS A 134 7.53 -1.55 -25.63
CA LYS A 134 6.78 -1.91 -24.43
C LYS A 134 7.17 -1.00 -23.26
N PRO A 135 6.24 -0.21 -22.70
CA PRO A 135 6.54 0.67 -21.57
C PRO A 135 6.91 -0.15 -20.33
N GLU A 136 7.84 0.35 -19.54
CA GLU A 136 8.07 -0.16 -18.20
C GLU A 136 6.85 0.16 -17.32
N SER A 137 6.60 -0.68 -16.33
CA SER A 137 5.52 -0.46 -15.38
C SER A 137 5.83 0.75 -14.51
N ASN A 138 4.85 1.63 -14.31
CA ASN A 138 4.92 2.72 -13.34
C ASN A 138 4.77 2.23 -11.88
N ALA A 139 4.63 0.92 -11.67
CA ALA A 139 4.56 0.35 -10.33
C ALA A 139 5.77 0.80 -9.49
N ASN A 140 5.49 1.25 -8.27
CA ASN A 140 6.49 1.79 -7.35
C ASN A 140 7.13 3.15 -7.73
N LEU A 141 6.61 3.83 -8.74
CA LEU A 141 7.01 5.18 -9.09
C LEU A 141 5.98 6.19 -8.57
N TYR A 142 6.48 7.22 -7.96
CA TYR A 142 5.65 8.27 -7.35
C TYR A 142 6.18 9.66 -7.73
N LEU A 143 5.30 10.63 -7.79
CA LEU A 143 5.65 12.04 -7.82
C LEU A 143 5.58 12.63 -6.41
N THR A 144 6.46 13.56 -6.13
CA THR A 144 6.34 14.45 -4.98
C THR A 144 5.12 15.36 -5.15
N TYR A 145 4.70 16.05 -4.10
CA TYR A 145 3.65 17.09 -4.21
C TYR A 145 4.03 18.15 -5.23
N SER A 146 5.28 18.63 -5.20
CA SER A 146 5.81 19.59 -6.19
C SER A 146 5.72 19.04 -7.61
N GLY A 147 6.11 17.77 -7.81
CA GLY A 147 6.01 17.10 -9.10
C GLY A 147 4.57 16.98 -9.60
N MET A 148 3.63 16.69 -8.71
CA MET A 148 2.20 16.64 -9.09
C MET A 148 1.67 18.03 -9.48
N VAL A 149 2.07 19.09 -8.78
CA VAL A 149 1.72 20.47 -9.15
C VAL A 149 2.28 20.83 -10.52
N LYS A 150 3.56 20.50 -10.79
CA LYS A 150 4.18 20.70 -12.10
C LYS A 150 3.43 19.94 -13.20
N TYR A 151 3.12 18.66 -12.96
CA TYR A 151 2.37 17.82 -13.89
C TYR A 151 1.02 18.45 -14.27
N VAL A 152 0.21 18.84 -13.29
CA VAL A 152 -1.11 19.47 -13.52
C VAL A 152 -0.98 20.81 -14.24
N SER A 153 0.14 21.52 -14.04
CA SER A 153 0.43 22.78 -14.71
C SER A 153 0.97 22.62 -16.14
N GLY A 154 1.09 21.39 -16.63
CA GLY A 154 1.54 21.11 -18.00
C GLY A 154 3.06 21.20 -18.19
N ALA A 155 3.84 20.98 -17.14
CA ALA A 155 5.30 20.94 -17.24
C ALA A 155 5.76 19.83 -18.19
N SER A 156 6.93 19.99 -18.78
CA SER A 156 7.53 18.95 -19.63
C SER A 156 7.90 17.70 -18.83
N ALA A 157 7.94 16.55 -19.49
CA ALA A 157 8.32 15.31 -18.83
C ALA A 157 9.74 15.37 -18.23
N SER A 158 10.67 16.08 -18.84
CA SER A 158 12.03 16.27 -18.32
C SER A 158 12.06 17.06 -16.99
N GLU A 159 11.14 17.97 -16.77
CA GLU A 159 11.03 18.72 -15.51
C GLU A 159 10.47 17.85 -14.37
N LEU A 160 9.73 16.80 -14.71
CA LEU A 160 9.22 15.84 -13.72
C LEU A 160 10.28 14.87 -13.25
N LEU A 161 11.35 14.65 -14.01
CA LEU A 161 12.36 13.62 -13.74
C LEU A 161 12.95 13.72 -12.32
N HIS A 162 13.20 14.94 -11.85
CA HIS A 162 13.76 15.18 -10.51
C HIS A 162 12.73 15.07 -9.37
N GLU A 163 11.47 14.97 -9.71
CA GLU A 163 10.35 14.84 -8.77
C GLU A 163 9.89 13.39 -8.62
N ILE A 164 10.48 12.47 -9.40
CA ILE A 164 10.12 11.06 -9.38
C ILE A 164 10.84 10.36 -8.23
N ILE A 165 10.04 9.69 -7.40
CA ILE A 165 10.47 8.85 -6.29
C ILE A 165 10.31 7.39 -6.69
N TYR A 166 11.37 6.60 -6.60
CA TYR A 166 11.34 5.16 -6.75
C TYR A 166 11.21 4.53 -5.34
N LEU A 167 10.04 4.04 -5.02
CA LEU A 167 9.68 3.56 -3.68
C LEU A 167 10.62 2.46 -3.12
N PRO A 168 11.12 1.50 -3.91
CA PRO A 168 12.08 0.52 -3.42
C PRO A 168 13.36 1.08 -2.81
N ASN A 169 13.72 2.33 -3.11
CA ASN A 169 14.84 3.01 -2.45
C ASN A 169 14.59 3.40 -1.00
N TYR A 170 13.33 3.31 -0.54
CA TYR A 170 12.88 3.75 0.80
C TYR A 170 12.35 2.60 1.65
N ILE A 171 12.41 1.38 1.13
CA ILE A 171 11.98 0.18 1.81
C ILE A 171 12.99 -0.94 1.61
N THR A 172 13.10 -1.83 2.59
CA THR A 172 13.86 -3.07 2.46
C THR A 172 12.93 -4.27 2.67
N ASN A 173 13.09 -5.28 1.84
CA ASN A 173 12.38 -6.54 2.01
C ASN A 173 13.15 -7.43 2.99
N GLU A 174 12.50 -7.85 4.06
CA GLU A 174 12.99 -8.84 5.01
C GLU A 174 12.19 -10.14 4.87
N TYR A 175 12.86 -11.26 4.97
CA TYR A 175 12.22 -12.58 4.93
C TYR A 175 12.30 -13.21 6.30
N LYS A 176 11.14 -13.51 6.88
CA LYS A 176 11.05 -14.22 8.17
C LYS A 176 10.57 -15.64 7.93
N VAL A 177 11.35 -16.59 8.43
CA VAL A 177 10.99 -17.99 8.41
C VAL A 177 10.19 -18.31 9.66
N GLY A 178 9.02 -18.88 9.49
CA GLY A 178 8.19 -19.43 10.53
C GLY A 178 8.09 -20.95 10.43
N MET A 179 7.67 -21.59 11.51
CA MET A 179 7.44 -23.03 11.55
C MET A 179 6.11 -23.36 12.21
N GLY A 180 5.39 -24.34 11.66
CA GLY A 180 4.27 -24.96 12.34
C GLY A 180 4.76 -25.70 13.59
N ARG A 181 4.01 -25.60 14.69
CA ARG A 181 4.29 -26.33 15.93
C ARG A 181 3.17 -27.29 16.23
N GLU A 182 3.52 -28.52 16.60
CA GLU A 182 2.60 -29.49 17.11
C GLU A 182 1.98 -29.00 18.44
N LYS A 183 0.67 -29.20 18.61
CA LYS A 183 -0.05 -28.60 19.75
C LYS A 183 0.43 -29.16 21.09
N ASP A 184 0.70 -30.46 21.15
CA ASP A 184 0.96 -31.18 22.40
C ASP A 184 2.43 -31.08 22.78
N THR A 185 3.32 -31.40 21.87
CA THR A 185 4.77 -31.45 22.12
C THR A 185 5.48 -30.11 22.00
N LYS A 186 4.85 -29.10 21.32
CA LYS A 186 5.45 -27.83 20.98
C LYS A 186 6.70 -27.94 20.10
N THR A 187 7.00 -29.09 19.57
CA THR A 187 8.08 -29.33 18.63
C THR A 187 7.72 -28.81 17.22
N ALA A 188 8.73 -28.62 16.39
CA ALA A 188 8.52 -28.26 15.00
C ALA A 188 7.82 -29.42 14.27
N GLU A 189 6.77 -29.11 13.52
CA GLU A 189 6.05 -30.05 12.68
C GLU A 189 6.75 -30.18 11.34
N GLU A 190 7.07 -31.43 10.93
CA GLU A 190 7.81 -31.69 9.69
C GLU A 190 7.03 -31.17 8.47
N GLY A 191 7.72 -30.57 7.52
CA GLY A 191 7.13 -30.03 6.30
C GLY A 191 6.35 -28.71 6.47
N LYS A 192 6.28 -28.14 7.69
CA LYS A 192 5.53 -26.88 7.94
C LYS A 192 6.43 -25.66 8.15
N LEU A 193 7.51 -25.56 7.41
CA LEU A 193 8.29 -24.34 7.29
C LEU A 193 7.61 -23.40 6.29
N TYR A 194 7.59 -22.11 6.59
CA TYR A 194 7.09 -21.08 5.69
C TYR A 194 7.91 -19.81 5.79
N THR A 195 7.92 -19.05 4.71
CA THR A 195 8.60 -17.74 4.64
C THR A 195 7.59 -16.65 4.42
N VAL A 196 7.68 -15.61 5.22
CA VAL A 196 6.84 -14.39 5.08
C VAL A 196 7.72 -13.22 4.70
N LYS A 197 7.37 -12.57 3.62
CA LYS A 197 8.00 -11.30 3.22
C LYS A 197 7.48 -10.18 4.11
N MET A 198 8.41 -9.47 4.72
CA MET A 198 8.15 -8.27 5.50
C MET A 198 8.76 -7.07 4.79
N ILE A 199 8.19 -5.92 5.00
CA ILE A 199 8.67 -4.66 4.44
C ILE A 199 9.15 -3.79 5.59
N ARG A 200 10.44 -3.46 5.58
CA ARG A 200 11.05 -2.52 6.53
C ARG A 200 11.12 -1.15 5.88
N PRO A 201 10.46 -0.13 6.47
CA PRO A 201 10.69 1.25 6.06
C PRO A 201 12.13 1.66 6.39
N GLU A 202 12.82 2.25 5.44
CA GLU A 202 14.18 2.76 5.68
C GLU A 202 14.13 4.10 6.39
N THR A 203 14.82 4.18 7.51
CA THR A 203 14.74 5.36 8.39
C THR A 203 15.74 6.46 8.05
N ASP A 204 16.86 6.14 7.43
CA ASP A 204 17.91 7.09 7.01
C ASP A 204 17.44 8.03 5.90
N LYS A 205 16.43 7.64 5.11
CA LYS A 205 15.80 8.48 4.09
C LYS A 205 14.51 9.16 4.55
N GLY A 206 14.26 9.11 5.84
CA GLY A 206 13.06 9.64 6.47
C GLY A 206 12.00 8.57 6.78
N PRO A 207 11.14 8.82 7.76
CA PRO A 207 10.12 7.86 8.16
C PRO A 207 9.07 7.71 7.07
N LEU A 208 8.84 6.47 6.63
CA LEU A 208 7.70 6.12 5.80
C LEU A 208 6.45 6.06 6.68
N SER A 209 5.38 6.72 6.25
CA SER A 209 4.11 6.77 6.96
C SER A 209 2.94 6.82 5.98
N PHE A 210 1.72 6.64 6.51
CA PHE A 210 0.49 6.72 5.73
C PHE A 210 -0.30 7.95 6.19
N PHE A 211 -0.60 8.84 5.25
CA PHE A 211 -1.50 9.96 5.47
C PHE A 211 -2.92 9.52 5.13
N ILE A 212 -3.84 9.74 6.08
CA ILE A 212 -5.24 9.37 5.90
C ILE A 212 -6.14 10.55 6.25
N GLU A 213 -7.04 10.82 5.34
CA GLU A 213 -8.19 11.68 5.59
C GLU A 213 -9.43 10.79 5.69
N TYR A 214 -10.17 10.91 6.79
CA TYR A 214 -11.36 10.12 7.04
C TYR A 214 -12.47 10.94 7.71
N LYS A 215 -13.67 10.39 7.66
CA LYS A 215 -14.85 10.92 8.36
C LYS A 215 -15.69 9.79 8.96
N GLY A 216 -16.75 10.14 9.68
CA GLY A 216 -17.78 9.23 10.16
C GLY A 216 -17.52 8.63 11.54
N ILE A 217 -16.32 8.79 12.09
CA ILE A 217 -15.99 8.47 13.49
C ILE A 217 -15.21 9.62 14.13
N PRO A 218 -15.21 9.74 15.47
CA PRO A 218 -14.41 10.73 16.18
C PRO A 218 -12.91 10.62 15.87
N LEU A 219 -12.19 11.70 16.09
CA LEU A 219 -10.73 11.71 15.95
C LEU A 219 -10.10 10.76 16.98
N ILE A 220 -9.16 9.97 16.49
CA ILE A 220 -8.33 9.07 17.29
C ILE A 220 -6.94 9.70 17.35
N GLU A 221 -6.40 9.89 18.53
CA GLU A 221 -5.09 10.51 18.74
C GLU A 221 -4.20 9.62 19.62
N ASN A 222 -2.90 9.61 19.31
CA ASN A 222 -1.85 8.96 20.12
C ASN A 222 -2.11 7.49 20.45
N GLU A 223 -2.67 6.77 19.50
CA GLU A 223 -3.07 5.39 19.69
C GLU A 223 -2.16 4.42 18.98
N VAL A 224 -2.07 3.22 19.53
CA VAL A 224 -1.27 2.10 19.02
C VAL A 224 -2.20 0.94 18.67
N GLY A 225 -2.04 0.37 17.48
CA GLY A 225 -2.89 -0.73 17.06
C GLY A 225 -2.22 -1.68 16.08
N ARG A 226 -2.93 -2.75 15.74
CA ARG A 226 -2.45 -3.75 14.77
C ARG A 226 -2.62 -3.24 13.34
N LEU A 227 -1.51 -3.12 12.64
CA LEU A 227 -1.44 -2.68 11.25
C LEU A 227 -0.94 -3.81 10.35
N GLY A 228 -1.83 -4.42 9.60
CA GLY A 228 -1.53 -5.55 8.73
C GLY A 228 -1.57 -6.90 9.43
N SER A 229 -0.82 -7.87 8.90
CA SER A 229 -0.76 -9.24 9.40
C SER A 229 0.34 -9.45 10.45
N ASP A 230 0.36 -10.63 11.05
CA ASP A 230 1.39 -11.12 11.97
C ASP A 230 1.66 -10.22 13.19
N GLY A 231 0.61 -9.55 13.69
CA GLY A 231 0.71 -8.72 14.90
C GLY A 231 1.57 -7.48 14.74
N LYS A 232 1.76 -7.01 13.52
CA LYS A 232 2.49 -5.77 13.24
C LYS A 232 1.77 -4.57 13.81
N ILE A 233 2.54 -3.57 14.22
CA ILE A 233 2.05 -2.41 14.97
C ILE A 233 2.21 -1.14 14.15
N GLY A 234 1.15 -0.36 14.12
CA GLY A 234 1.14 1.04 13.70
C GLY A 234 0.73 1.95 14.84
N TYR A 235 1.17 3.20 14.80
CA TYR A 235 0.80 4.24 15.76
C TYR A 235 0.51 5.55 15.04
N LEU A 236 -0.34 6.35 15.67
CA LEU A 236 -0.75 7.67 15.21
C LEU A 236 0.19 8.76 15.70
#